data_6484144e183975a5bc2d86fa7b8d6f75
#
_entry.id   6484144e183975a5bc2d86fa7b8d6f75
#
_cell.length_a   1.000
_cell.length_b   1.000
_cell.length_c   1.000
_cell.angle_alpha   90.00
_cell.angle_beta   90.00
_cell.angle_gamma   90.00
#
_symmetry.space_group_name_H-M   'P 1'
#
loop_
_entity.id
_entity.type
_entity.pdbx_description
1 polymer ?
#
loop_
_entity_poly.entity_id
_entity_poly.type
_entity_poly.pdbx_seq_one_letter_code
_entity_poly.pdbx_strand_id
1 'polypeptide(L)'
;MADNKNQGQGKSLGKRIALVAVALVIVAIAHFLPCPEGLNYAGKMAIGLMVAGIVLWVTEPVPMAISGLVIMVSLPAFGILPYLNVTDAATGATTIGVWGNFISNVIFFILASFGITSALLKTKVPAKIVFSLMHLTKGNAKATVLMFMLATAVVSAFVSNLPTTALFAGIAMSSIIELEQKTGSEKHAKNLGKALMIGIAYASIMGGMI
;
A
#
# COMPACT_ATOMS: atom_id res chain seq x y z
N MET A 1 21.67 0.65 -13.02
CA MET A 1 21.34 -0.70 -12.53
C MET A 1 22.10 -0.90 -11.22
N ALA A 2 21.62 -0.37 -10.12
CA ALA A 2 22.27 -0.52 -8.83
C ALA A 2 21.20 -0.58 -7.74
N ASP A 3 21.24 -1.67 -7.04
CA ASP A 3 20.90 -1.84 -5.63
C ASP A 3 19.43 -1.71 -5.18
N ASN A 4 18.60 -2.60 -5.67
CA ASN A 4 17.30 -2.90 -5.04
C ASN A 4 17.43 -4.08 -4.03
N LYS A 5 18.56 -4.15 -3.30
CA LYS A 5 18.85 -5.25 -2.36
C LYS A 5 18.50 -5.00 -0.91
N ASN A 6 18.06 -3.80 -0.49
CA ASN A 6 18.01 -3.45 0.93
C ASN A 6 16.63 -3.24 1.58
N GLN A 7 15.52 -3.51 0.92
CA GLN A 7 14.21 -3.35 1.58
C GLN A 7 13.69 -4.60 2.32
N GLY A 8 14.47 -5.68 2.39
CA GLY A 8 14.07 -6.92 3.07
C GLY A 8 15.00 -7.43 4.16
N GLN A 9 16.07 -6.71 4.51
CA GLN A 9 17.15 -7.25 5.36
C GLN A 9 16.99 -7.05 6.88
N GLY A 10 15.86 -6.50 7.38
CA GLY A 10 15.67 -6.28 8.83
C GLY A 10 15.28 -7.50 9.66
N LYS A 11 14.78 -8.59 9.07
CA LYS A 11 14.34 -9.78 9.79
C LYS A 11 15.15 -11.00 9.40
N SER A 12 15.71 -11.73 10.39
CA SER A 12 16.42 -12.99 10.13
C SER A 12 15.50 -13.98 9.39
N LEU A 13 16.06 -14.80 8.50
CA LEU A 13 15.32 -15.80 7.71
C LEU A 13 14.40 -16.66 8.60
N GLY A 14 14.87 -17.05 9.78
CA GLY A 14 14.07 -17.80 10.75
C GLY A 14 12.82 -17.05 11.21
N LYS A 15 12.89 -15.74 11.47
CA LYS A 15 11.71 -14.92 11.82
C LYS A 15 10.71 -14.82 10.68
N ARG A 16 11.18 -14.73 9.45
CA ARG A 16 10.30 -14.69 8.25
C ARG A 16 9.56 -16.02 8.09
N ILE A 17 10.26 -17.15 8.21
CA ILE A 17 9.66 -18.49 8.15
C ILE A 17 8.65 -18.67 9.28
N ALA A 18 8.97 -18.25 10.50
CA ALA A 18 8.05 -18.33 11.64
C ALA A 18 6.76 -17.54 11.41
N LEU A 19 6.84 -16.33 10.83
CA LEU A 19 5.66 -15.51 10.54
C LEU A 19 4.78 -16.12 9.42
N VAL A 20 5.38 -16.71 8.40
CA VAL A 20 4.64 -17.46 7.38
C VAL A 20 4.00 -18.70 8.00
N ALA A 21 4.70 -19.42 8.88
CA ALA A 21 4.14 -20.56 9.60
C ALA A 21 2.94 -20.16 10.48
N VAL A 22 3.00 -19.01 11.15
CA VAL A 22 1.85 -18.48 11.92
C VAL A 22 0.66 -18.23 11.01
N ALA A 23 0.84 -17.63 9.85
CA ALA A 23 -0.26 -17.43 8.90
C ALA A 23 -0.87 -18.76 8.42
N LEU A 24 -0.03 -19.77 8.14
CA LEU A 24 -0.50 -21.11 7.76
C LEU A 24 -1.24 -21.79 8.91
N VAL A 25 -0.78 -21.66 10.14
CA VAL A 25 -1.47 -22.19 11.34
C VAL A 25 -2.85 -21.54 11.50
N ILE A 26 -2.98 -20.24 11.28
CA ILE A 26 -4.28 -19.55 11.34
C ILE A 26 -5.25 -20.15 10.30
N VAL A 27 -4.80 -20.37 9.07
CA VAL A 27 -5.63 -21.00 8.02
C VAL A 27 -5.97 -22.45 8.40
N ALA A 28 -5.03 -23.22 8.94
CA ALA A 28 -5.26 -24.58 9.40
C ALA A 28 -6.27 -24.62 10.56
N ILE A 29 -6.14 -23.72 11.53
CA ILE A 29 -7.11 -23.60 12.62
C ILE A 29 -8.50 -23.28 12.05
N ALA A 30 -8.62 -22.31 11.15
CA ALA A 30 -9.88 -21.98 10.49
C ALA A 30 -10.47 -23.20 9.73
N HIS A 31 -9.64 -24.04 9.14
CA HIS A 31 -10.08 -25.24 8.43
C HIS A 31 -10.67 -26.28 9.37
N PHE A 32 -9.97 -26.60 10.46
CA PHE A 32 -10.36 -27.69 11.37
C PHE A 32 -11.40 -27.31 12.44
N LEU A 33 -11.59 -26.00 12.73
CA LEU A 33 -12.62 -25.57 13.66
C LEU A 33 -14.04 -25.98 13.17
N PRO A 34 -14.96 -26.37 14.07
CA PRO A 34 -16.36 -26.54 13.71
C PRO A 34 -16.95 -25.21 13.22
N CYS A 35 -17.90 -25.30 12.28
CA CYS A 35 -18.60 -24.11 11.81
C CYS A 35 -19.57 -23.60 12.88
N PRO A 36 -19.51 -22.32 13.28
CA PRO A 36 -20.52 -21.73 14.16
C PRO A 36 -21.90 -21.73 13.48
N GLU A 37 -22.96 -21.74 14.29
CA GLU A 37 -24.33 -21.65 13.79
C GLU A 37 -24.51 -20.38 12.94
N GLY A 38 -25.06 -20.53 11.72
CA GLY A 38 -25.28 -19.44 10.78
C GLY A 38 -24.09 -19.10 9.86
N LEU A 39 -22.92 -19.73 10.00
CA LEU A 39 -21.76 -19.51 9.14
C LEU A 39 -21.48 -20.78 8.31
N ASN A 40 -21.42 -20.63 6.97
CA ASN A 40 -21.03 -21.73 6.10
C ASN A 40 -19.48 -21.90 6.07
N TYR A 41 -19.04 -23.06 5.55
CA TYR A 41 -17.60 -23.37 5.46
C TYR A 41 -16.81 -22.29 4.68
N ALA A 42 -17.35 -21.82 3.55
CA ALA A 42 -16.70 -20.79 2.72
C ALA A 42 -16.54 -19.47 3.49
N GLY A 43 -17.55 -19.03 4.23
CA GLY A 43 -17.49 -17.83 5.07
C GLY A 43 -16.45 -17.95 6.19
N LYS A 44 -16.41 -19.12 6.85
CA LYS A 44 -15.40 -19.41 7.88
C LYS A 44 -13.97 -19.33 7.32
N MET A 45 -13.74 -19.97 6.16
CA MET A 45 -12.45 -19.94 5.49
C MET A 45 -12.07 -18.54 4.99
N ALA A 46 -13.04 -17.75 4.54
CA ALA A 46 -12.82 -16.35 4.15
C ALA A 46 -12.28 -15.51 5.33
N ILE A 47 -12.88 -15.68 6.52
CA ILE A 47 -12.39 -15.01 7.74
C ILE A 47 -10.97 -15.47 8.09
N GLY A 48 -10.69 -16.78 8.02
CA GLY A 48 -9.36 -17.33 8.28
C GLY A 48 -8.30 -16.78 7.33
N LEU A 49 -8.59 -16.74 6.03
CA LEU A 49 -7.71 -16.15 5.01
C LEU A 49 -7.53 -14.63 5.20
N MET A 50 -8.59 -13.91 5.60
CA MET A 50 -8.50 -12.48 5.88
C MET A 50 -7.54 -12.21 7.04
N VAL A 51 -7.66 -12.94 8.16
CA VAL A 51 -6.77 -12.79 9.32
C VAL A 51 -5.34 -13.15 8.96
N ALA A 52 -5.12 -14.26 8.25
CA ALA A 52 -3.80 -14.65 7.75
C ALA A 52 -3.20 -13.58 6.81
N GLY A 53 -4.01 -13.00 5.93
CA GLY A 53 -3.63 -11.91 5.04
C GLY A 53 -3.19 -10.65 5.81
N ILE A 54 -3.94 -10.25 6.82
CA ILE A 54 -3.57 -9.12 7.69
C ILE A 54 -2.22 -9.38 8.36
N VAL A 55 -2.00 -10.57 8.91
CA VAL A 55 -0.72 -10.95 9.52
C VAL A 55 0.42 -10.87 8.51
N LEU A 56 0.25 -11.41 7.30
CA LEU A 56 1.26 -11.36 6.25
C LEU A 56 1.57 -9.94 5.79
N TRP A 57 0.55 -9.07 5.66
CA TRP A 57 0.74 -7.69 5.19
C TRP A 57 1.32 -6.77 6.27
N VAL A 58 0.90 -6.91 7.52
CA VAL A 58 1.43 -6.10 8.63
C VAL A 58 2.87 -6.51 8.97
N THR A 59 3.18 -7.80 8.90
CA THR A 59 4.52 -8.31 9.27
C THR A 59 5.50 -8.34 8.10
N GLU A 60 5.01 -8.29 6.85
CA GLU A 60 5.81 -8.31 5.61
C GLU A 60 6.94 -9.36 5.60
N PRO A 61 6.68 -10.64 5.89
CA PRO A 61 7.71 -11.68 5.84
C PRO A 61 8.10 -12.01 4.39
N VAL A 62 7.17 -11.80 3.46
CA VAL A 62 7.32 -11.92 2.00
C VAL A 62 6.78 -10.67 1.33
N PRO A 63 7.21 -10.35 0.08
CA PRO A 63 6.68 -9.21 -0.66
C PRO A 63 5.14 -9.27 -0.76
N MET A 64 4.47 -8.13 -0.59
CA MET A 64 3.00 -8.03 -0.61
C MET A 64 2.37 -8.68 -1.85
N ALA A 65 3.02 -8.55 -3.02
CA ALA A 65 2.54 -9.16 -4.26
C ALA A 65 2.46 -10.69 -4.18
N ILE A 66 3.46 -11.34 -3.54
CA ILE A 66 3.50 -12.79 -3.38
C ILE A 66 2.41 -13.25 -2.41
N SER A 67 2.27 -12.59 -1.26
CA SER A 67 1.20 -12.91 -0.29
C SER A 67 -0.19 -12.68 -0.90
N GLY A 68 -0.38 -11.62 -1.70
CA GLY A 68 -1.62 -11.37 -2.43
C GLY A 68 -1.94 -12.48 -3.44
N LEU A 69 -0.96 -12.94 -4.22
CA LEU A 69 -1.13 -14.06 -5.16
C LEU A 69 -1.50 -15.37 -4.44
N VAL A 70 -0.84 -15.67 -3.33
CA VAL A 70 -1.13 -16.88 -2.53
C VAL A 70 -2.56 -16.82 -1.99
N ILE A 71 -3.00 -15.70 -1.44
CA ILE A 71 -4.37 -15.52 -0.97
C ILE A 71 -5.35 -15.69 -2.13
N MET A 72 -5.09 -15.06 -3.28
CA MET A 72 -5.94 -15.12 -4.45
C MET A 72 -6.14 -16.57 -4.96
N VAL A 73 -5.07 -17.37 -5.03
CA VAL A 73 -5.16 -18.80 -5.41
C VAL A 73 -5.86 -19.62 -4.33
N SER A 74 -5.74 -19.23 -3.08
CA SER A 74 -6.38 -19.93 -1.95
C SER A 74 -7.90 -19.75 -1.94
N LEU A 75 -8.45 -18.63 -2.45
CA LEU A 75 -9.90 -18.38 -2.47
C LEU A 75 -10.69 -19.48 -3.17
N PRO A 76 -10.36 -19.89 -4.41
CA PRO A 76 -11.06 -20.99 -5.05
C PRO A 76 -10.67 -22.37 -4.50
N ALA A 77 -9.44 -22.54 -4.00
CA ALA A 77 -9.01 -23.79 -3.40
C ALA A 77 -9.84 -24.17 -2.16
N PHE A 78 -10.31 -23.18 -1.40
CA PHE A 78 -11.21 -23.37 -0.27
C PHE A 78 -12.70 -23.20 -0.61
N GLY A 79 -13.04 -23.07 -1.90
CA GLY A 79 -14.44 -22.96 -2.34
C GLY A 79 -15.12 -21.64 -1.95
N ILE A 80 -14.35 -20.58 -1.70
CA ILE A 80 -14.89 -19.25 -1.34
C ILE A 80 -15.41 -18.54 -2.58
N LEU A 81 -14.64 -18.56 -3.67
CA LEU A 81 -14.99 -18.01 -4.98
C LEU A 81 -14.62 -18.98 -6.10
N PRO A 82 -15.36 -19.03 -7.20
CA PRO A 82 -14.96 -19.84 -8.36
C PRO A 82 -13.71 -19.28 -9.04
N TYR A 83 -13.01 -20.12 -9.82
CA TYR A 83 -11.88 -19.66 -10.63
C TYR A 83 -12.30 -18.68 -11.74
N LEU A 84 -13.37 -19.05 -12.44
CA LEU A 84 -13.95 -18.26 -13.53
C LEU A 84 -15.34 -17.77 -13.15
N ASN A 85 -15.86 -16.83 -13.93
CA ASN A 85 -17.23 -16.37 -13.74
C ASN A 85 -18.21 -17.52 -13.97
N VAL A 86 -19.12 -17.72 -13.03
CA VAL A 86 -20.16 -18.74 -13.10
C VAL A 86 -21.51 -18.05 -13.07
N THR A 87 -22.33 -18.28 -14.10
CA THR A 87 -23.72 -17.79 -14.15
C THR A 87 -24.64 -18.94 -13.76
N ASP A 88 -25.43 -18.73 -12.73
CA ASP A 88 -26.47 -19.67 -12.33
C ASP A 88 -27.58 -19.66 -13.37
N ALA A 89 -27.83 -20.83 -13.98
CA ALA A 89 -28.83 -20.98 -15.03
C ALA A 89 -30.27 -20.78 -14.52
N ALA A 90 -30.53 -20.98 -13.22
CA ALA A 90 -31.85 -20.86 -12.64
C ALA A 90 -32.21 -19.42 -12.28
N THR A 91 -31.23 -18.65 -11.77
CA THR A 91 -31.45 -17.30 -11.25
C THR A 91 -30.91 -16.20 -12.17
N GLY A 92 -30.07 -16.55 -13.16
CA GLY A 92 -29.35 -15.59 -14.01
C GLY A 92 -28.26 -14.80 -13.26
N ALA A 93 -28.04 -15.06 -11.97
CA ALA A 93 -27.06 -14.38 -11.17
C ALA A 93 -25.63 -14.82 -11.55
N THR A 94 -24.74 -13.87 -11.81
CA THR A 94 -23.34 -14.17 -12.14
C THR A 94 -22.46 -13.95 -10.91
N THR A 95 -21.81 -15.03 -10.45
CA THR A 95 -20.74 -14.95 -9.46
C THR A 95 -19.43 -14.70 -10.18
N ILE A 96 -18.80 -13.57 -9.88
CA ILE A 96 -17.51 -13.19 -10.49
C ILE A 96 -16.41 -14.03 -9.85
N GLY A 97 -15.72 -14.81 -10.66
CA GLY A 97 -14.59 -15.62 -10.23
C GLY A 97 -13.34 -14.80 -9.97
N VAL A 98 -12.36 -15.42 -9.33
CA VAL A 98 -11.07 -14.78 -8.97
C VAL A 98 -10.41 -14.17 -10.19
N TRP A 99 -10.33 -14.91 -11.29
CA TRP A 99 -9.72 -14.44 -12.54
C TRP A 99 -10.58 -13.41 -13.29
N GLY A 100 -11.89 -13.44 -13.13
CA GLY A 100 -12.79 -12.46 -13.72
C GLY A 100 -12.56 -11.05 -13.20
N ASN A 101 -12.13 -10.94 -11.96
CA ASN A 101 -11.76 -9.65 -11.37
C ASN A 101 -10.43 -9.08 -11.91
N PHE A 102 -9.55 -9.92 -12.48
CA PHE A 102 -8.30 -9.48 -13.10
C PHE A 102 -8.50 -8.76 -14.43
N ILE A 103 -9.59 -9.06 -15.14
CA ILE A 103 -9.95 -8.39 -16.40
C ILE A 103 -11.22 -7.56 -16.12
N SER A 104 -11.09 -6.60 -15.21
CA SER A 104 -12.19 -5.70 -14.84
C SER A 104 -11.86 -4.26 -15.25
N ASN A 105 -12.90 -3.46 -15.42
CA ASN A 105 -12.76 -2.03 -15.71
C ASN A 105 -11.88 -1.32 -14.66
N VAL A 106 -11.86 -1.82 -13.41
CA VAL A 106 -11.04 -1.30 -12.32
C VAL A 106 -9.54 -1.46 -12.61
N ILE A 107 -9.11 -2.60 -13.16
CA ILE A 107 -7.71 -2.84 -13.53
C ILE A 107 -7.28 -1.91 -14.65
N PHE A 108 -8.12 -1.72 -15.69
CA PHE A 108 -7.84 -0.77 -16.76
C PHE A 108 -7.77 0.67 -16.24
N PHE A 109 -8.64 1.05 -15.31
CA PHE A 109 -8.59 2.34 -14.64
C PHE A 109 -7.28 2.53 -13.85
N ILE A 110 -6.84 1.51 -13.10
CA ILE A 110 -5.57 1.54 -12.37
C ILE A 110 -4.38 1.68 -13.33
N LEU A 111 -4.36 0.92 -14.43
CA LEU A 111 -3.31 1.01 -15.44
C LEU A 111 -3.25 2.40 -16.09
N ALA A 112 -4.41 2.97 -16.43
CA ALA A 112 -4.49 4.34 -16.97
C ALA A 112 -3.97 5.37 -15.93
N SER A 113 -4.32 5.22 -14.66
CA SER A 113 -3.84 6.07 -13.56
C SER A 113 -2.31 6.00 -13.40
N PHE A 114 -1.70 4.83 -13.56
CA PHE A 114 -0.24 4.70 -13.57
C PHE A 114 0.40 5.40 -14.76
N GLY A 115 -0.25 5.37 -15.94
CA GLY A 115 0.20 6.13 -17.11
C GLY A 115 0.22 7.64 -16.86
N ILE A 116 -0.88 8.18 -16.33
CA ILE A 116 -0.99 9.60 -15.95
C ILE A 116 0.06 9.97 -14.90
N THR A 117 0.21 9.13 -13.87
CA THR A 117 1.22 9.31 -12.82
C THR A 117 2.63 9.36 -13.39
N SER A 118 2.98 8.43 -14.28
CA SER A 118 4.30 8.40 -14.92
C SER A 118 4.57 9.65 -15.75
N ALA A 119 3.57 10.14 -16.47
CA ALA A 119 3.64 11.41 -17.21
C ALA A 119 3.86 12.60 -16.25
N LEU A 120 3.10 12.66 -15.16
CA LEU A 120 3.21 13.72 -14.15
C LEU A 120 4.60 13.76 -13.50
N LEU A 121 5.15 12.58 -13.16
CA LEU A 121 6.51 12.47 -12.61
C LEU A 121 7.59 13.02 -13.55
N LYS A 122 7.44 12.78 -14.85
CA LYS A 122 8.38 13.28 -15.89
C LYS A 122 8.33 14.80 -16.05
N THR A 123 7.18 15.42 -15.83
CA THR A 123 7.00 16.88 -16.02
C THR A 123 7.57 17.74 -14.88
N LYS A 124 8.03 17.14 -13.78
CA LYS A 124 8.50 17.83 -12.57
C LYS A 124 7.47 18.81 -11.96
N VAL A 125 6.21 18.73 -12.36
CA VAL A 125 5.14 19.59 -11.84
C VAL A 125 4.99 19.46 -10.32
N PRO A 126 4.96 18.25 -9.72
CA PRO A 126 4.86 18.12 -8.27
C PRO A 126 6.01 18.77 -7.52
N ALA A 127 7.23 18.67 -8.05
CA ALA A 127 8.40 19.33 -7.46
C ALA A 127 8.25 20.86 -7.49
N LYS A 128 7.75 21.43 -8.61
CA LYS A 128 7.50 22.87 -8.72
C LYS A 128 6.46 23.34 -7.70
N ILE A 129 5.38 22.56 -7.49
CA ILE A 129 4.37 22.86 -6.48
C ILE A 129 5.01 22.93 -5.09
N VAL A 130 5.80 21.91 -4.71
CA VAL A 130 6.50 21.89 -3.41
C VAL A 130 7.43 23.09 -3.26
N PHE A 131 8.29 23.36 -4.24
CA PHE A 131 9.21 24.50 -4.16
C PHE A 131 8.48 25.83 -4.06
N SER A 132 7.38 26.02 -4.79
CA SER A 132 6.55 27.22 -4.70
C SER A 132 5.95 27.38 -3.29
N LEU A 133 5.46 26.30 -2.69
CA LEU A 133 4.90 26.30 -1.34
C LEU A 133 5.99 26.49 -0.26
N MET A 134 7.21 25.96 -0.46
CA MET A 134 8.31 26.13 0.47
C MET A 134 8.76 27.60 0.58
N HIS A 135 8.67 28.38 -0.50
CA HIS A 135 8.94 29.82 -0.43
C HIS A 135 8.00 30.56 0.52
N LEU A 136 6.77 30.09 0.68
CA LEU A 136 5.78 30.67 1.60
C LEU A 136 6.07 30.37 3.08
N THR A 137 6.86 29.33 3.37
CA THR A 137 7.09 28.87 4.76
C THR A 137 8.11 29.71 5.54
N LYS A 138 8.90 30.52 4.84
CA LYS A 138 9.95 31.41 5.43
C LYS A 138 10.88 30.68 6.42
N GLY A 139 11.14 29.39 6.21
CA GLY A 139 12.01 28.57 7.08
C GLY A 139 11.35 28.03 8.36
N ASN A 140 10.05 28.21 8.54
CA ASN A 140 9.34 27.65 9.68
C ASN A 140 9.07 26.14 9.47
N ALA A 141 9.66 25.29 10.32
CA ALA A 141 9.56 23.83 10.20
C ALA A 141 8.10 23.32 10.25
N LYS A 142 7.26 23.90 11.10
CA LYS A 142 5.83 23.51 11.21
C LYS A 142 5.06 23.88 9.93
N ALA A 143 5.31 25.07 9.40
CA ALA A 143 4.71 25.52 8.14
C ALA A 143 5.20 24.66 6.97
N THR A 144 6.46 24.25 6.95
CA THR A 144 7.01 23.33 5.94
C THR A 144 6.29 21.98 5.94
N VAL A 145 6.11 21.37 7.11
CA VAL A 145 5.36 20.10 7.22
C VAL A 145 3.93 20.28 6.71
N LEU A 146 3.24 21.33 7.13
CA LEU A 146 1.87 21.59 6.69
C LEU A 146 1.77 21.78 5.18
N MET A 147 2.69 22.55 4.58
CA MET A 147 2.69 22.78 3.14
C MET A 147 3.01 21.52 2.34
N PHE A 148 3.92 20.67 2.82
CA PHE A 148 4.14 19.36 2.23
C PHE A 148 2.89 18.47 2.31
N MET A 149 2.19 18.46 3.44
CA MET A 149 0.94 17.73 3.60
C MET A 149 -0.13 18.22 2.63
N LEU A 150 -0.35 19.54 2.54
CA LEU A 150 -1.32 20.12 1.62
C LEU A 150 -0.99 19.81 0.16
N ALA A 151 0.27 19.98 -0.24
CA ALA A 151 0.70 19.66 -1.59
C ALA A 151 0.50 18.17 -1.92
N THR A 152 0.85 17.29 -0.97
CA THR A 152 0.66 15.85 -1.13
C THR A 152 -0.81 15.49 -1.25
N ALA A 153 -1.68 16.05 -0.41
CA ALA A 153 -3.13 15.80 -0.45
C ALA A 153 -3.73 16.26 -1.79
N VAL A 154 -3.39 17.46 -2.25
CA VAL A 154 -3.89 18.00 -3.52
C VAL A 154 -3.44 17.11 -4.70
N VAL A 155 -2.16 16.72 -4.75
CA VAL A 155 -1.67 15.87 -5.84
C VAL A 155 -2.28 14.47 -5.74
N SER A 156 -2.44 13.93 -4.53
CA SER A 156 -3.03 12.60 -4.32
C SER A 156 -4.51 12.52 -4.68
N ALA A 157 -5.24 13.63 -4.64
CA ALA A 157 -6.63 13.68 -5.11
C ALA A 157 -6.78 13.40 -6.63
N PHE A 158 -5.71 13.65 -7.42
CA PHE A 158 -5.71 13.41 -8.86
C PHE A 158 -4.87 12.22 -9.29
N VAL A 159 -4.01 11.71 -8.41
CA VAL A 159 -3.02 10.67 -8.68
C VAL A 159 -3.11 9.60 -7.60
N SER A 160 -2.77 8.36 -7.94
CA SER A 160 -2.77 7.27 -6.96
C SER A 160 -1.84 7.56 -5.77
N ASN A 161 -2.25 7.14 -4.56
CA ASN A 161 -1.57 7.42 -3.29
C ASN A 161 -0.11 6.93 -3.26
N LEU A 162 0.17 5.73 -3.76
CA LEU A 162 1.50 5.13 -3.72
C LEU A 162 2.56 5.94 -4.47
N PRO A 163 2.37 6.28 -5.76
CA PRO A 163 3.34 7.11 -6.48
C PRO A 163 3.46 8.51 -5.90
N THR A 164 2.36 9.10 -5.44
CA THR A 164 2.38 10.43 -4.80
C THR A 164 3.23 10.40 -3.53
N THR A 165 3.00 9.42 -2.66
CA THR A 165 3.80 9.26 -1.43
C THR A 165 5.28 9.08 -1.74
N ALA A 166 5.63 8.21 -2.69
CA ALA A 166 7.02 7.97 -3.07
C ALA A 166 7.71 9.24 -3.62
N LEU A 167 7.00 10.01 -4.45
CA LEU A 167 7.51 11.26 -5.01
C LEU A 167 7.79 12.30 -3.91
N PHE A 168 6.78 12.57 -3.06
CA PHE A 168 6.92 13.58 -2.02
C PHE A 168 7.91 13.16 -0.93
N ALA A 169 8.00 11.88 -0.60
CA ALA A 169 9.02 11.34 0.28
C ALA A 169 10.44 11.56 -0.29
N GLY A 170 10.65 11.35 -1.58
CA GLY A 170 11.92 11.64 -2.25
C GLY A 170 12.30 13.11 -2.18
N ILE A 171 11.35 14.02 -2.44
CA ILE A 171 11.57 15.48 -2.34
C ILE A 171 11.87 15.88 -0.89
N ALA A 172 11.10 15.37 0.07
CA ALA A 172 11.31 15.62 1.49
C ALA A 172 12.68 15.15 1.96
N MET A 173 13.11 13.96 1.53
CA MET A 173 14.46 13.43 1.87
C MET A 173 15.57 14.32 1.36
N SER A 174 15.48 14.79 0.12
CA SER A 174 16.46 15.74 -0.44
C SER A 174 16.51 17.05 0.36
N SER A 175 15.34 17.57 0.77
CA SER A 175 15.24 18.79 1.58
C SER A 175 15.82 18.61 2.99
N ILE A 176 15.67 17.42 3.58
CA ILE A 176 16.22 17.10 4.91
C ILE A 176 17.75 17.05 4.85
N ILE A 177 18.32 16.40 3.83
CA ILE A 177 19.77 16.31 3.63
C ILE A 177 20.36 17.70 3.44
N GLU A 178 19.74 18.56 2.65
CA GLU A 178 20.19 19.94 2.44
C GLU A 178 20.12 20.75 3.74
N LEU A 179 19.09 20.57 4.55
CA LEU A 179 18.95 21.24 5.85
C LEU A 179 20.04 20.78 6.83
N GLU A 180 20.33 19.49 6.88
CA GLU A 180 21.40 18.93 7.72
C GLU A 180 22.76 19.50 7.36
N GLN A 181 23.07 19.60 6.07
CA GLN A 181 24.31 20.21 5.58
C GLN A 181 24.43 21.70 5.93
N LYS A 182 23.31 22.45 5.88
CA LYS A 182 23.32 23.89 6.19
C LYS A 182 23.36 24.23 7.67
N THR A 183 22.68 23.42 8.50
CA THR A 183 22.51 23.72 9.93
C THR A 183 23.48 22.97 10.84
N GLY A 184 24.11 21.89 10.34
CA GLY A 184 24.99 21.02 11.14
C GLY A 184 24.26 20.29 12.29
N SER A 185 22.92 20.35 12.34
CA SER A 185 22.12 19.79 13.43
C SER A 185 21.35 18.54 12.98
N GLU A 186 22.00 17.39 13.11
CA GLU A 186 21.41 16.07 12.81
C GLU A 186 20.08 15.84 13.56
N LYS A 187 19.98 16.26 14.82
CA LYS A 187 18.78 16.07 15.64
C LYS A 187 17.56 16.82 15.07
N HIS A 188 17.73 18.06 14.62
CA HIS A 188 16.63 18.86 14.03
C HIS A 188 16.24 18.29 12.65
N ALA A 189 17.19 17.91 11.83
CA ALA A 189 16.94 17.28 10.54
C ALA A 189 16.18 15.96 10.70
N LYS A 190 16.57 15.11 11.66
CA LYS A 190 15.91 13.84 11.97
C LYS A 190 14.47 13.99 12.46
N ASN A 191 14.21 14.98 13.33
CA ASN A 191 12.85 15.23 13.84
C ASN A 191 11.94 15.79 12.74
N LEU A 192 12.42 16.72 11.94
CA LEU A 192 11.68 17.24 10.79
C LEU A 192 11.43 16.13 9.76
N GLY A 193 12.41 15.28 9.51
CA GLY A 193 12.29 14.13 8.63
C GLY A 193 11.19 13.17 9.05
N LYS A 194 11.12 12.81 10.32
CA LYS A 194 10.04 11.98 10.85
C LYS A 194 8.67 12.63 10.66
N ALA A 195 8.54 13.92 10.99
CA ALA A 195 7.28 14.64 10.85
C ALA A 195 6.84 14.72 9.38
N LEU A 196 7.77 14.99 8.45
CA LEU A 196 7.50 15.03 7.01
C LEU A 196 7.07 13.66 6.47
N MET A 197 7.79 12.59 6.79
CA MET A 197 7.46 11.25 6.29
C MET A 197 6.07 10.78 6.78
N ILE A 198 5.76 10.98 8.06
CA ILE A 198 4.46 10.66 8.63
C ILE A 198 3.38 11.55 8.00
N GLY A 199 3.62 12.86 7.92
CA GLY A 199 2.68 13.82 7.36
C GLY A 199 2.34 13.53 5.89
N ILE A 200 3.33 13.23 5.06
CA ILE A 200 3.16 12.86 3.65
C ILE A 200 2.32 11.59 3.52
N ALA A 201 2.60 10.55 4.31
CA ALA A 201 1.85 9.30 4.26
C ALA A 201 0.36 9.52 4.59
N TYR A 202 0.04 10.23 5.68
CA TYR A 202 -1.35 10.53 6.04
C TYR A 202 -2.03 11.45 5.03
N ALA A 203 -1.34 12.49 4.57
CA ALA A 203 -1.89 13.44 3.60
C ALA A 203 -2.19 12.77 2.25
N SER A 204 -1.35 11.84 1.81
CA SER A 204 -1.58 11.07 0.60
C SER A 204 -2.84 10.20 0.70
N ILE A 205 -3.05 9.52 1.84
CA ILE A 205 -4.24 8.71 2.07
C ILE A 205 -5.49 9.61 2.08
N MET A 206 -5.45 10.72 2.81
CA MET A 206 -6.59 11.63 2.91
C MET A 206 -6.92 12.30 1.58
N GLY A 207 -5.91 12.70 0.80
CA GLY A 207 -6.12 13.27 -0.53
C GLY A 207 -6.74 12.28 -1.53
N GLY A 208 -6.36 11.01 -1.44
CA GLY A 208 -6.91 9.95 -2.30
C GLY A 208 -8.30 9.44 -1.90
N MET A 209 -8.90 9.98 -0.83
CA MET A 209 -10.28 9.69 -0.43
C MET A 209 -11.30 10.64 -1.07
N ILE A 210 -10.84 11.71 -1.74
CA ILE A 210 -11.66 12.70 -2.42
C ILE A 210 -11.92 12.23 -3.86
#